data_bb646a1b4e4cc32cc987f9234884ae8e
#
_entry.id   bb646a1b4e4cc32cc987f9234884ae8e
#
_cell.length_a   1.000
_cell.length_b   1.000
_cell.length_c   1.000
_cell.angle_alpha   90.00
_cell.angle_beta   90.00
_cell.angle_gamma   90.00
#
_symmetry.space_group_name_H-M   'P 1'
#
loop_
_entity.id
_entity.type
_entity.pdbx_description
1 polymer ?
#
loop_
_entity_poly.entity_id
_entity_poly.type
_entity_poly.pdbx_seq_one_letter_code
_entity_poly.pdbx_strand_id
1 'polypeptide(L)'
;ILLKRENACREKYREIARSYALASSSWFARRKEQNFEQLCDTLNFYSSRKHSFFRKISVWRSVAIWTLLIGCSITFFYLYHSPSPEVLTPSYCQIEVPQGASSKLLLPDSTIVFLNGGTVLKYDVSLQQRTDRKVFLSGEAYFKVSRNMLKPFIVHTGELNIKVLGTTFNVASYPDDAEIKVSLVEGSVNVYTTSDAKKNILLSPDE
;
A
#
# COMPACT_ATOMS: atom_id res chain seq x y z
N ILE A 1 47.54 -21.84 12.68
CA ILE A 1 47.58 -23.32 12.81
C ILE A 1 48.17 -23.96 11.52
N LEU A 2 47.81 -23.50 10.30
CA LEU A 2 48.31 -24.06 9.02
C LEU A 2 49.79 -23.81 8.75
N LEU A 3 50.31 -22.60 9.04
CA LEU A 3 51.74 -22.23 8.93
C LEU A 3 52.64 -23.08 9.82
N LYS A 4 52.16 -23.46 10.99
CA LYS A 4 52.93 -24.30 11.96
C LYS A 4 53.04 -25.75 11.46
N ARG A 5 52.04 -26.26 10.76
CA ARG A 5 52.00 -27.58 10.14
C ARG A 5 52.93 -27.69 8.91
N GLU A 6 52.97 -26.60 8.13
CA GLU A 6 53.85 -26.53 6.96
C GLU A 6 55.33 -26.48 7.33
N ASN A 7 55.67 -25.73 8.36
CA ASN A 7 57.03 -25.68 8.89
C ASN A 7 57.46 -27.02 9.51
N ALA A 8 56.57 -27.69 10.22
CA ALA A 8 56.85 -29.01 10.78
C ALA A 8 57.07 -30.10 9.70
N CYS A 9 56.32 -29.99 8.57
CA CYS A 9 56.51 -30.89 7.46
C CYS A 9 57.83 -30.65 6.72
N ARG A 10 58.26 -29.39 6.55
CA ARG A 10 59.55 -29.00 5.96
C ARG A 10 60.73 -29.45 6.83
N GLU A 11 60.61 -29.38 8.15
CA GLU A 11 61.65 -29.82 9.10
C GLU A 11 61.83 -31.33 9.08
N LYS A 12 60.76 -32.09 9.12
CA LYS A 12 60.78 -33.53 9.02
C LYS A 12 61.37 -34.02 7.67
N TYR A 13 61.07 -33.33 6.62
CA TYR A 13 61.61 -33.65 5.28
C TYR A 13 63.13 -33.31 5.18
N ARG A 14 63.59 -32.24 5.82
CA ARG A 14 65.03 -31.91 5.89
C ARG A 14 65.80 -32.93 6.71
N GLU A 15 65.22 -33.45 7.79
CA GLU A 15 65.82 -34.51 8.59
C GLU A 15 65.95 -35.82 7.80
N ILE A 16 64.94 -36.22 7.11
CA ILE A 16 64.92 -37.38 6.21
C ILE A 16 65.91 -37.17 5.06
N ALA A 17 65.98 -36.01 4.45
CA ALA A 17 66.91 -35.69 3.39
C ALA A 17 68.37 -35.72 3.86
N ARG A 18 68.64 -35.26 5.10
CA ARG A 18 70.01 -35.36 5.73
C ARG A 18 70.43 -36.79 5.99
N SER A 19 69.56 -37.65 6.50
CA SER A 19 69.84 -39.04 6.75
C SER A 19 70.15 -39.84 5.48
N TYR A 20 69.55 -39.50 4.36
CA TYR A 20 69.81 -40.11 3.04
C TYR A 20 70.98 -39.48 2.31
N ALA A 21 71.34 -38.20 2.57
CA ALA A 21 72.47 -37.54 1.91
C ALA A 21 73.85 -38.14 2.37
N LEU A 22 73.89 -38.72 3.56
CA LEU A 22 75.07 -39.37 4.07
C LEU A 22 75.33 -40.74 3.46
N ALA A 23 74.39 -41.29 2.70
CA ALA A 23 74.49 -42.68 2.18
C ALA A 23 74.68 -42.82 0.64
N SER A 24 74.86 -41.72 -0.16
CA SER A 24 74.89 -41.83 -1.60
C SER A 24 75.84 -40.88 -2.32
N SER A 25 76.55 -41.40 -3.32
CA SER A 25 77.47 -40.70 -4.22
C SER A 25 76.84 -39.54 -4.99
N SER A 26 77.68 -38.59 -5.44
CA SER A 26 77.27 -37.28 -6.11
C SER A 26 76.32 -37.34 -7.26
N TRP A 27 76.10 -38.51 -7.88
CA TRP A 27 75.17 -38.72 -8.98
C TRP A 27 73.70 -38.80 -8.49
N PHE A 28 73.45 -39.30 -7.30
CA PHE A 28 72.13 -39.36 -6.69
C PHE A 28 71.66 -38.00 -6.13
N ALA A 29 72.55 -37.13 -5.75
CA ALA A 29 72.22 -35.81 -5.18
C ALA A 29 71.56 -34.90 -6.24
N ARG A 30 72.08 -34.85 -7.44
CA ARG A 30 71.58 -34.00 -8.54
C ARG A 30 70.19 -34.43 -9.06
N ARG A 31 69.91 -35.71 -9.04
CA ARG A 31 68.60 -36.27 -9.46
C ARG A 31 67.51 -36.07 -8.35
N LYS A 32 67.94 -35.97 -7.13
CA LYS A 32 67.04 -35.70 -5.99
C LYS A 32 66.57 -34.28 -5.95
N GLU A 33 67.36 -33.29 -6.25
CA GLU A 33 66.98 -31.89 -6.24
C GLU A 33 65.92 -31.63 -7.32
N GLN A 34 66.08 -32.15 -8.52
CA GLN A 34 65.06 -32.00 -9.61
C GLN A 34 63.74 -32.68 -9.28
N ASN A 35 63.77 -33.85 -8.64
CA ASN A 35 62.55 -34.55 -8.26
C ASN A 35 61.87 -33.86 -7.06
N PHE A 36 62.67 -33.21 -6.15
CA PHE A 36 62.13 -32.49 -5.04
C PHE A 36 61.42 -31.17 -5.45
N GLU A 37 62.01 -30.43 -6.39
CA GLU A 37 61.36 -29.24 -6.93
C GLU A 37 60.04 -29.59 -7.69
N GLN A 38 60.05 -30.65 -8.51
CA GLN A 38 58.84 -31.14 -9.16
C GLN A 38 57.76 -31.59 -8.17
N LEU A 39 58.16 -32.19 -7.03
CA LEU A 39 57.22 -32.60 -6.00
C LEU A 39 56.64 -31.39 -5.25
N CYS A 40 57.49 -30.40 -4.97
CA CYS A 40 57.04 -29.13 -4.34
C CYS A 40 56.10 -28.35 -5.26
N ASP A 41 56.38 -28.31 -6.55
CA ASP A 41 55.52 -27.65 -7.52
C ASP A 41 54.15 -28.35 -7.67
N THR A 42 54.14 -29.70 -7.68
CA THR A 42 52.88 -30.46 -7.71
C THR A 42 52.08 -30.29 -6.41
N LEU A 43 52.73 -30.23 -5.28
CA LEU A 43 52.04 -30.00 -4.01
C LEU A 43 51.54 -28.55 -3.85
N ASN A 44 52.30 -27.56 -4.33
CA ASN A 44 51.85 -26.16 -4.34
C ASN A 44 50.71 -25.95 -5.33
N PHE A 45 50.73 -26.64 -6.48
CA PHE A 45 49.63 -26.58 -7.43
C PHE A 45 48.32 -27.16 -6.88
N TYR A 46 48.40 -28.22 -6.09
CA TYR A 46 47.25 -28.83 -5.41
C TYR A 46 46.72 -27.97 -4.25
N SER A 47 47.59 -27.31 -3.50
CA SER A 47 47.21 -26.42 -2.42
C SER A 47 46.52 -25.14 -2.93
N SER A 48 47.05 -24.56 -4.02
CA SER A 48 46.49 -23.32 -4.58
C SER A 48 45.08 -23.48 -5.16
N ARG A 49 44.76 -24.66 -5.65
CA ARG A 49 43.44 -24.90 -6.28
C ARG A 49 42.29 -24.98 -5.29
N LYS A 50 42.52 -25.38 -4.03
CA LYS A 50 41.45 -25.51 -3.02
C LYS A 50 41.00 -24.18 -2.40
N HIS A 51 41.86 -23.18 -2.30
CA HIS A 51 41.53 -21.94 -1.60
C HIS A 51 40.65 -20.98 -2.41
N SER A 52 40.69 -21.01 -3.74
CA SER A 52 39.89 -20.06 -4.55
C SER A 52 38.43 -20.49 -4.68
N PHE A 53 38.15 -21.78 -4.62
CA PHE A 53 36.81 -22.31 -4.78
C PHE A 53 35.93 -22.05 -3.52
N PHE A 54 36.48 -22.27 -2.34
CA PHE A 54 35.75 -22.03 -1.08
C PHE A 54 35.52 -20.55 -0.79
N ARG A 55 36.41 -19.65 -1.24
CA ARG A 55 36.27 -18.20 -1.07
C ARG A 55 35.15 -17.64 -1.95
N LYS A 56 34.97 -18.17 -3.15
CA LYS A 56 33.85 -17.77 -4.04
C LYS A 56 32.50 -18.21 -3.49
N ILE A 57 32.39 -19.41 -2.95
CA ILE A 57 31.15 -19.93 -2.35
C ILE A 57 30.76 -19.12 -1.10
N SER A 58 31.73 -18.67 -0.30
CA SER A 58 31.46 -17.84 0.89
C SER A 58 30.88 -16.48 0.51
N VAL A 59 31.38 -15.82 -0.54
CA VAL A 59 30.88 -14.53 -1.01
C VAL A 59 29.45 -14.68 -1.54
N TRP A 60 29.14 -15.72 -2.30
CA TRP A 60 27.79 -15.96 -2.81
C TRP A 60 26.77 -16.23 -1.69
N ARG A 61 27.20 -16.94 -0.64
CA ARG A 61 26.36 -17.17 0.55
C ARG A 61 26.08 -15.87 1.31
N SER A 62 27.08 -14.99 1.42
CA SER A 62 26.90 -13.68 2.06
C SER A 62 25.94 -12.79 1.24
N VAL A 63 26.06 -12.77 -0.07
CA VAL A 63 25.14 -12.02 -0.94
C VAL A 63 23.70 -12.53 -0.78
N ALA A 64 23.50 -13.85 -0.76
CA ALA A 64 22.18 -14.44 -0.55
C ALA A 64 21.55 -14.07 0.81
N ILE A 65 22.35 -14.01 1.88
CA ILE A 65 21.88 -13.60 3.20
C ILE A 65 21.48 -12.12 3.20
N TRP A 66 22.29 -11.25 2.59
CA TRP A 66 21.98 -9.82 2.51
C TRP A 66 20.73 -9.53 1.66
N THR A 67 20.54 -10.23 0.54
CA THR A 67 19.32 -10.07 -0.28
C THR A 67 18.07 -10.54 0.48
N LEU A 68 18.18 -11.60 1.26
CA LEU A 68 17.08 -12.10 2.07
C LEU A 68 16.75 -11.14 3.21
N LEU A 69 17.75 -10.58 3.90
CA LEU A 69 17.53 -9.57 4.94
C LEU A 69 16.91 -8.29 4.40
N ILE A 70 17.36 -7.82 3.23
CA ILE A 70 16.77 -6.64 2.57
C ILE A 70 15.33 -6.93 2.15
N GLY A 71 15.06 -8.10 1.57
CA GLY A 71 13.70 -8.53 1.20
C GLY A 71 12.76 -8.61 2.41
N CYS A 72 13.22 -9.22 3.52
CA CYS A 72 12.46 -9.26 4.76
C CYS A 72 12.25 -7.87 5.37
N SER A 73 13.24 -6.99 5.30
CA SER A 73 13.14 -5.61 5.79
C SER A 73 12.12 -4.80 4.99
N ILE A 74 12.12 -4.94 3.66
CA ILE A 74 11.16 -4.27 2.78
C ILE A 74 9.74 -4.80 3.03
N THR A 75 9.56 -6.12 3.10
CA THR A 75 8.25 -6.72 3.42
C THR A 75 7.77 -6.32 4.81
N PHE A 76 8.64 -6.33 5.81
CA PHE A 76 8.31 -5.88 7.16
C PHE A 76 7.92 -4.39 7.17
N PHE A 77 8.65 -3.54 6.44
CA PHE A 77 8.33 -2.12 6.29
C PHE A 77 6.95 -1.92 5.64
N TYR A 78 6.64 -2.63 4.56
CA TYR A 78 5.31 -2.56 3.92
C TYR A 78 4.19 -3.07 4.81
N LEU A 79 4.41 -4.16 5.57
CA LEU A 79 3.40 -4.70 6.49
C LEU A 79 3.17 -3.78 7.71
N TYR A 80 4.23 -3.14 8.20
CA TYR A 80 4.14 -2.27 9.39
C TYR A 80 3.72 -0.84 9.07
N HIS A 81 4.05 -0.36 7.86
CA HIS A 81 3.69 0.97 7.37
C HIS A 81 2.52 0.94 6.38
N SER A 82 1.81 -0.19 6.25
CA SER A 82 0.52 -0.18 5.57
C SER A 82 -0.35 0.86 6.29
N PRO A 83 -0.75 1.96 5.63
CA PRO A 83 -1.63 2.92 6.27
C PRO A 83 -2.87 2.12 6.67
N SER A 84 -3.10 2.00 7.99
CA SER A 84 -4.37 1.50 8.47
C SER A 84 -5.45 2.29 7.75
N PRO A 85 -6.48 1.67 7.17
CA PRO A 85 -7.60 2.42 6.63
C PRO A 85 -8.08 3.29 7.79
N GLU A 86 -7.85 4.60 7.65
CA GLU A 86 -8.31 5.59 8.61
C GLU A 86 -9.83 5.43 8.66
N VAL A 87 -10.32 4.82 9.71
CA VAL A 87 -11.77 4.72 9.96
C VAL A 87 -12.22 6.15 10.20
N LEU A 88 -12.55 6.85 9.10
CA LEU A 88 -13.12 8.19 9.14
C LEU A 88 -14.42 8.10 9.95
N THR A 89 -14.31 8.38 11.25
CA THR A 89 -15.50 8.54 12.09
C THR A 89 -16.34 9.68 11.49
N PRO A 90 -17.63 9.46 11.21
CA PRO A 90 -18.46 10.48 10.61
C PRO A 90 -18.58 11.66 11.57
N SER A 91 -18.15 12.84 11.13
CA SER A 91 -18.33 14.10 11.83
C SER A 91 -19.44 14.87 11.14
N TYR A 92 -20.57 15.01 11.81
CA TYR A 92 -21.74 15.68 11.23
C TYR A 92 -21.77 17.16 11.58
N CYS A 93 -22.02 17.99 10.57
CA CYS A 93 -22.43 19.38 10.72
C CYS A 93 -23.96 19.46 10.50
N GLN A 94 -24.65 20.19 11.35
CA GLN A 94 -26.08 20.46 11.24
C GLN A 94 -26.31 21.96 11.11
N ILE A 95 -27.13 22.35 10.14
CA ILE A 95 -27.53 23.73 9.89
C ILE A 95 -29.03 23.78 9.98
N GLU A 96 -29.53 24.76 10.75
CA GLU A 96 -30.95 25.02 10.95
C GLU A 96 -31.25 26.45 10.51
N VAL A 97 -32.24 26.59 9.65
CA VAL A 97 -32.69 27.87 9.11
C VAL A 97 -34.00 28.27 9.80
N PRO A 98 -34.05 29.40 10.51
CA PRO A 98 -35.27 29.85 11.14
C PRO A 98 -36.40 30.09 10.15
N GLN A 99 -37.67 30.00 10.62
CA GLN A 99 -38.82 30.31 9.81
C GLN A 99 -38.74 31.73 9.27
N GLY A 100 -39.12 31.91 7.97
CA GLY A 100 -39.09 33.22 7.34
C GLY A 100 -37.72 33.68 6.84
N ALA A 101 -36.64 32.89 7.12
CA ALA A 101 -35.31 33.13 6.59
C ALA A 101 -34.99 32.16 5.43
N SER A 102 -33.87 32.42 4.75
CA SER A 102 -33.30 31.49 3.77
C SER A 102 -31.78 31.52 3.91
N SER A 103 -31.10 30.44 3.55
CA SER A 103 -29.65 30.35 3.64
C SER A 103 -29.08 29.69 2.37
N LYS A 104 -27.89 30.16 1.98
CA LYS A 104 -27.10 29.54 0.92
C LYS A 104 -25.87 28.88 1.52
N LEU A 105 -25.66 27.61 1.24
CA LEU A 105 -24.56 26.80 1.73
C LEU A 105 -23.74 26.25 0.59
N LEU A 106 -22.42 26.25 0.72
CA LEU A 106 -21.51 25.52 -0.13
C LEU A 106 -20.99 24.31 0.65
N LEU A 107 -21.31 23.11 0.18
CA LEU A 107 -20.83 21.86 0.78
C LEU A 107 -19.36 21.57 0.41
N PRO A 108 -18.66 20.70 1.17
CA PRO A 108 -17.26 20.35 0.90
C PRO A 108 -17.01 19.74 -0.49
N ASP A 109 -18.03 19.14 -1.12
CA ASP A 109 -17.97 18.55 -2.46
C ASP A 109 -18.27 19.56 -3.60
N SER A 110 -18.32 20.86 -3.29
CA SER A 110 -18.70 21.97 -4.17
C SER A 110 -20.17 21.96 -4.62
N THR A 111 -21.03 21.19 -3.96
CA THR A 111 -22.49 21.29 -4.14
C THR A 111 -23.00 22.57 -3.50
N ILE A 112 -23.85 23.31 -4.20
CA ILE A 112 -24.52 24.50 -3.68
C ILE A 112 -25.93 24.10 -3.26
N VAL A 113 -26.30 24.50 -2.05
CA VAL A 113 -27.61 24.23 -1.45
C VAL A 113 -28.24 25.55 -1.03
N PHE A 114 -29.48 25.78 -1.43
CA PHE A 114 -30.32 26.89 -0.94
C PHE A 114 -31.36 26.28 -0.02
N LEU A 115 -31.33 26.69 1.24
CA LEU A 115 -32.23 26.20 2.28
C LEU A 115 -33.36 27.21 2.51
N ASN A 116 -34.59 26.74 2.53
CA ASN A 116 -35.75 27.55 2.87
C ASN A 116 -36.00 27.63 4.37
N GLY A 117 -36.87 28.49 4.83
CA GLY A 117 -37.22 28.67 6.23
C GLY A 117 -37.74 27.39 6.90
N GLY A 118 -37.36 27.15 8.16
CA GLY A 118 -37.75 25.95 8.91
C GLY A 118 -37.05 24.68 8.45
N THR A 119 -35.96 24.79 7.69
CA THR A 119 -35.21 23.65 7.17
C THR A 119 -34.05 23.29 8.06
N VAL A 120 -33.86 21.99 8.29
CA VAL A 120 -32.70 21.41 8.95
C VAL A 120 -31.96 20.55 7.94
N LEU A 121 -30.67 20.85 7.71
CA LEU A 121 -29.77 20.07 6.88
C LEU A 121 -28.61 19.54 7.71
N LYS A 122 -28.38 18.22 7.66
CA LYS A 122 -27.25 17.56 8.32
C LYS A 122 -26.41 16.84 7.30
N TYR A 123 -25.08 17.02 7.35
CA TYR A 123 -24.16 16.39 6.42
C TYR A 123 -22.83 16.01 7.13
N ASP A 124 -22.12 15.02 6.56
CA ASP A 124 -20.78 14.65 7.05
C ASP A 124 -19.74 15.66 6.53
N VAL A 125 -18.91 16.20 7.41
CA VAL A 125 -17.85 17.15 7.03
C VAL A 125 -16.85 16.51 6.07
N SER A 126 -16.66 15.19 6.15
CA SER A 126 -15.82 14.41 5.24
C SER A 126 -16.58 13.88 3.99
N LEU A 127 -17.67 14.50 3.58
CA LEU A 127 -18.55 14.11 2.47
C LEU A 127 -17.78 13.75 1.19
N GLN A 128 -16.74 14.52 0.86
CA GLN A 128 -15.92 14.30 -0.34
C GLN A 128 -15.05 13.02 -0.27
N GLN A 129 -14.71 12.56 0.93
CA GLN A 129 -13.85 11.40 1.14
C GLN A 129 -14.64 10.09 1.18
N ARG A 130 -15.96 10.16 1.35
CA ARG A 130 -16.86 9.00 1.40
C ARG A 130 -17.11 8.39 0.02
N THR A 131 -17.53 7.14 0.01
CA THR A 131 -18.02 6.44 -1.20
C THR A 131 -19.29 7.05 -1.71
N ASP A 132 -20.19 7.49 -0.79
CA ASP A 132 -21.45 8.17 -1.07
C ASP A 132 -21.46 9.52 -0.37
N ARG A 133 -21.98 10.54 -1.05
CA ARG A 133 -22.17 11.89 -0.52
C ARG A 133 -23.58 12.01 0.09
N LYS A 134 -23.72 11.63 1.37
CA LYS A 134 -25.04 11.59 2.04
C LYS A 134 -25.30 12.86 2.84
N VAL A 135 -26.52 13.41 2.64
CA VAL A 135 -27.07 14.50 3.43
C VAL A 135 -28.45 14.12 3.94
N PHE A 136 -28.83 14.64 5.09
CA PHE A 136 -30.13 14.43 5.72
C PHE A 136 -30.89 15.75 5.68
N LEU A 137 -32.10 15.75 5.15
CA LEU A 137 -32.94 16.93 4.96
C LEU A 137 -34.27 16.75 5.70
N SER A 138 -34.65 17.78 6.45
CA SER A 138 -36.00 17.99 6.97
C SER A 138 -36.38 19.42 6.63
N GLY A 139 -37.42 19.64 5.81
CA GLY A 139 -37.79 20.93 5.26
C GLY A 139 -37.56 21.02 3.77
N GLU A 140 -37.27 22.20 3.23
CA GLU A 140 -37.15 22.43 1.80
C GLU A 140 -35.77 22.94 1.39
N ALA A 141 -35.19 22.31 0.38
CA ALA A 141 -33.88 22.69 -0.15
C ALA A 141 -33.78 22.52 -1.66
N TYR A 142 -33.19 23.53 -2.30
CA TYR A 142 -32.82 23.48 -3.72
C TYR A 142 -31.33 23.14 -3.82
N PHE A 143 -31.05 22.06 -4.54
CA PHE A 143 -29.71 21.51 -4.70
C PHE A 143 -29.20 21.76 -6.12
N LYS A 144 -27.97 22.30 -6.21
CA LYS A 144 -27.18 22.29 -7.45
C LYS A 144 -25.96 21.41 -7.19
N VAL A 145 -26.13 20.12 -7.51
CA VAL A 145 -25.14 19.07 -7.13
C VAL A 145 -23.95 19.06 -8.09
N SER A 146 -22.75 19.09 -7.52
CA SER A 146 -21.53 18.92 -8.28
C SER A 146 -21.46 17.54 -8.93
N ARG A 147 -21.23 17.50 -10.25
CA ARG A 147 -21.24 16.26 -11.04
C ARG A 147 -20.11 15.33 -10.67
N ASN A 148 -20.44 14.11 -10.24
CA ASN A 148 -19.49 13.05 -9.96
C ASN A 148 -20.15 11.68 -10.20
N MET A 149 -19.75 11.00 -11.28
CA MET A 149 -20.30 9.71 -11.69
C MET A 149 -19.88 8.55 -10.77
N LEU A 150 -18.75 8.69 -10.05
CA LEU A 150 -18.21 7.65 -9.19
C LEU A 150 -18.72 7.72 -7.76
N LYS A 151 -19.17 8.91 -7.32
CA LYS A 151 -19.63 9.15 -5.95
C LYS A 151 -21.02 9.77 -5.99
N PRO A 152 -22.07 8.96 -5.90
CA PRO A 152 -23.44 9.48 -5.92
C PRO A 152 -23.72 10.43 -4.75
N PHE A 153 -24.58 11.43 -4.99
CA PHE A 153 -25.10 12.31 -3.96
C PHE A 153 -26.48 11.81 -3.56
N ILE A 154 -26.72 11.65 -2.26
CA ILE A 154 -27.95 11.06 -1.73
C ILE A 154 -28.55 12.01 -0.71
N VAL A 155 -29.75 12.50 -0.97
CA VAL A 155 -30.56 13.23 0.00
C VAL A 155 -31.50 12.25 0.70
N HIS A 156 -31.35 12.14 2.02
CA HIS A 156 -32.20 11.32 2.86
C HIS A 156 -33.25 12.21 3.56
N THR A 157 -34.53 11.91 3.36
CA THR A 157 -35.67 12.69 3.90
C THR A 157 -36.52 11.86 4.89
N GLY A 158 -35.89 10.94 5.61
CA GLY A 158 -36.59 10.01 6.52
C GLY A 158 -37.19 8.81 5.78
N GLU A 159 -38.17 9.00 4.91
CA GLU A 159 -38.84 7.92 4.18
C GLU A 159 -38.24 7.64 2.80
N LEU A 160 -37.76 8.70 2.13
CA LEU A 160 -37.21 8.61 0.78
C LEU A 160 -35.72 8.88 0.75
N ASN A 161 -35.07 8.22 -0.19
CA ASN A 161 -33.73 8.51 -0.63
C ASN A 161 -33.76 9.02 -2.07
N ILE A 162 -33.13 10.15 -2.31
CA ILE A 162 -33.05 10.81 -3.60
C ILE A 162 -31.60 10.76 -4.04
N LYS A 163 -31.30 9.91 -5.02
CA LYS A 163 -29.93 9.65 -5.51
C LYS A 163 -29.71 10.33 -6.85
N VAL A 164 -28.64 11.12 -6.94
CA VAL A 164 -28.25 11.86 -8.15
C VAL A 164 -26.75 11.77 -8.38
N LEU A 165 -26.29 12.07 -9.61
CA LEU A 165 -24.87 12.06 -9.98
C LEU A 165 -24.33 13.45 -10.34
N GLY A 166 -25.20 14.45 -10.48
CA GLY A 166 -24.87 15.81 -10.89
C GLY A 166 -26.11 16.46 -11.50
N THR A 167 -27.00 16.89 -10.65
CA THR A 167 -28.38 17.22 -10.97
C THR A 167 -28.76 18.51 -10.24
N THR A 168 -29.63 19.31 -10.85
CA THR A 168 -30.27 20.46 -10.24
C THR A 168 -31.71 20.14 -9.92
N PHE A 169 -32.11 20.14 -8.65
CA PHE A 169 -33.46 19.73 -8.23
C PHE A 169 -33.86 20.40 -6.90
N ASN A 170 -35.15 20.41 -6.61
CA ASN A 170 -35.73 20.86 -5.37
C ASN A 170 -36.38 19.70 -4.62
N VAL A 171 -36.23 19.67 -3.28
CA VAL A 171 -36.93 18.72 -2.42
C VAL A 171 -37.62 19.48 -1.32
N ALA A 172 -38.93 19.26 -1.16
CA ALA A 172 -39.72 19.72 -0.03
C ALA A 172 -40.21 18.51 0.77
N SER A 173 -39.76 18.40 2.02
CA SER A 173 -40.06 17.31 2.95
C SER A 173 -40.16 17.87 4.36
N TYR A 174 -41.16 18.71 4.61
CA TYR A 174 -41.44 19.19 5.95
C TYR A 174 -42.16 18.11 6.77
N PRO A 175 -41.86 18.01 8.09
CA PRO A 175 -42.46 16.98 8.94
C PRO A 175 -44.01 17.10 9.02
N ASP A 176 -44.55 18.32 8.84
CA ASP A 176 -45.97 18.58 8.92
C ASP A 176 -46.69 18.40 7.55
N ASP A 177 -45.93 18.22 6.48
CA ASP A 177 -46.52 18.00 5.13
C ASP A 177 -46.89 16.53 4.95
N ALA A 178 -48.07 16.30 4.34
CA ALA A 178 -48.54 14.95 4.03
C ALA A 178 -47.80 14.30 2.84
N GLU A 179 -47.06 15.09 2.07
CA GLU A 179 -46.41 14.64 0.83
C GLU A 179 -44.96 15.18 0.77
N ILE A 180 -44.06 14.33 0.23
CA ILE A 180 -42.71 14.75 -0.15
C ILE A 180 -42.74 15.11 -1.63
N LYS A 181 -42.30 16.33 -1.96
CA LYS A 181 -42.28 16.85 -3.34
C LYS A 181 -40.84 16.90 -3.83
N VAL A 182 -40.59 16.31 -4.99
CA VAL A 182 -39.30 16.36 -5.68
C VAL A 182 -39.52 16.96 -7.06
N SER A 183 -38.86 18.07 -7.35
CA SER A 183 -38.98 18.76 -8.67
C SER A 183 -37.61 18.79 -9.32
N LEU A 184 -37.52 18.21 -10.51
CA LEU A 184 -36.26 18.13 -11.27
C LEU A 184 -36.17 19.31 -12.25
N VAL A 185 -35.00 20.00 -12.23
CA VAL A 185 -34.72 21.10 -13.16
C VAL A 185 -33.81 20.67 -14.30
N GLU A 186 -32.73 19.93 -13.94
CA GLU A 186 -31.73 19.49 -14.92
C GLU A 186 -31.08 18.17 -14.44
N GLY A 187 -30.90 17.23 -15.38
CA GLY A 187 -30.22 15.96 -15.13
C GLY A 187 -31.19 14.80 -14.93
N SER A 188 -30.95 13.92 -13.99
CA SER A 188 -31.78 12.77 -13.66
C SER A 188 -31.77 12.51 -12.15
N VAL A 189 -32.91 12.07 -11.63
CA VAL A 189 -33.12 11.77 -10.22
C VAL A 189 -33.64 10.36 -10.07
N ASN A 190 -33.02 9.58 -9.20
CA ASN A 190 -33.50 8.26 -8.81
C ASN A 190 -34.04 8.34 -7.38
N VAL A 191 -35.36 8.14 -7.21
CA VAL A 191 -36.05 8.16 -5.92
C VAL A 191 -36.39 6.74 -5.51
N TYR A 192 -36.06 6.36 -4.28
CA TYR A 192 -36.39 5.06 -3.71
C TYR A 192 -36.73 5.18 -2.24
N THR A 193 -37.56 4.27 -1.72
CA THR A 193 -37.94 4.25 -0.32
C THR A 193 -36.84 3.64 0.53
N THR A 194 -36.71 4.11 1.76
CA THR A 194 -35.74 3.56 2.75
C THR A 194 -36.04 2.09 3.08
N SER A 195 -37.30 1.68 3.03
CA SER A 195 -37.75 0.31 3.33
C SER A 195 -37.58 -0.68 2.17
N ASP A 196 -37.64 -0.21 0.91
CA ASP A 196 -37.54 -1.07 -0.27
C ASP A 196 -36.79 -0.37 -1.42
N ALA A 197 -35.49 -0.62 -1.50
CA ALA A 197 -34.62 -0.06 -2.54
C ALA A 197 -34.94 -0.60 -3.96
N LYS A 198 -35.77 -1.65 -4.10
CA LYS A 198 -36.17 -2.18 -5.40
C LYS A 198 -37.30 -1.35 -6.04
N LYS A 199 -38.08 -0.65 -5.22
CA LYS A 199 -39.13 0.26 -5.70
C LYS A 199 -38.54 1.64 -5.98
N ASN A 200 -37.92 1.81 -7.13
CA ASN A 200 -37.30 3.06 -7.57
C ASN A 200 -38.09 3.72 -8.70
N ILE A 201 -38.12 5.04 -8.64
CA ILE A 201 -38.71 5.88 -9.67
C ILE A 201 -37.58 6.74 -10.24
N LEU A 202 -37.39 6.68 -11.55
CA LEU A 202 -36.46 7.54 -12.26
C LEU A 202 -37.22 8.72 -12.83
N LEU A 203 -36.87 9.94 -12.43
CA LEU A 203 -37.44 11.17 -12.96
C LEU A 203 -36.50 11.72 -14.03
N SER A 204 -37.13 12.16 -15.16
CA SER A 204 -36.51 12.93 -16.22
C SER A 204 -37.00 14.40 -16.15
N PRO A 205 -36.25 15.37 -16.74
CA PRO A 205 -36.74 16.75 -16.80
C PRO A 205 -38.14 16.83 -17.45
N ASP A 206 -38.99 17.68 -16.89
CA ASP A 206 -40.41 17.90 -17.33
C ASP A 206 -41.42 16.85 -16.81
N GLU A 207 -41.05 16.03 -15.84
CA GLU A 207 -41.95 15.11 -15.12
C GLU A 207 -42.23 15.58 -13.69
#